data_d95ff38f6ee182a4b20a7a3be397f6d2
#
_entry.id   d95ff38f6ee182a4b20a7a3be397f6d2
#
_cell.length_a   1.000
_cell.length_b   1.000
_cell.length_c   1.000
_cell.angle_alpha   90.00
_cell.angle_beta   90.00
_cell.angle_gamma   90.00
#
_symmetry.space_group_name_H-M   'P 1'
#
loop_
_entity.id
_entity.type
_entity.pdbx_description
1 polymer ?
#
loop_
_entity_poly.entity_id
_entity_poly.type
_entity_poly.pdbx_seq_one_letter_code
_entity_poly.pdbx_strand_id
1 'polypeptide(L)'
;MLLTDGSPNTTEDLRVYESAILGVANVEMIDLGVKLALATEEIAEDVLDFLLDHAGSNPQAFSRFQLGTPADTRRRIGVSDVVVTSQMKRWHAAHTLEIVYRDAFNNQLNDRYEAKFLEYRELARNAREHTFHFGVGLALIPIPQAPQPVFSAVPGSIPQTTYYARAAWVGASAQGAPSELSTYDAPAGSLPVVQMTDPPAAATGFNVYLGLTPDGLALQSTTPVPTGQSFTLAGPGLAPGRTPGDGQTPDIYISGGWMLRRG
;
A
#
# COMPACT_ATOMS: atom_id res chain seq x y z
N MET A 1 -1.76 2.26 -2.97
CA MET A 1 -0.39 1.82 -2.69
C MET A 1 0.08 0.88 -3.78
N LEU A 2 1.38 0.76 -4.00
CA LEU A 2 1.96 -0.27 -4.86
C LEU A 2 2.13 -1.57 -4.08
N LEU A 3 2.22 -2.70 -4.78
CA LEU A 3 2.42 -4.01 -4.14
C LEU A 3 3.78 -4.11 -3.43
N THR A 4 4.75 -3.32 -3.85
CA THR A 4 6.09 -3.21 -3.23
C THR A 4 6.17 -2.27 -2.03
N ASP A 5 5.10 -1.55 -1.71
CA ASP A 5 5.08 -0.62 -0.57
C ASP A 5 4.93 -1.32 0.80
N GLY A 6 4.64 -2.61 0.80
CA GLY A 6 4.42 -3.43 2.00
C GLY A 6 3.14 -4.26 1.91
N SER A 7 2.74 -4.83 3.04
CA SER A 7 1.55 -5.68 3.10
C SER A 7 0.27 -4.91 2.77
N PRO A 8 -0.56 -5.39 1.82
CA PRO A 8 -1.83 -4.78 1.45
C PRO A 8 -2.86 -4.64 2.57
N ASN A 9 -2.78 -5.51 3.57
CA ASN A 9 -3.64 -5.51 4.75
C ASN A 9 -2.82 -5.44 6.03
N THR A 10 -3.45 -4.93 7.08
CA THR A 10 -2.94 -4.91 8.45
C THR A 10 -3.57 -6.04 9.27
N THR A 11 -3.07 -6.24 10.48
CA THR A 11 -3.67 -7.19 11.45
C THR A 11 -5.13 -6.82 11.78
N GLU A 12 -5.45 -5.52 11.84
CA GLU A 12 -6.83 -5.06 12.07
C GLU A 12 -7.73 -5.37 10.88
N ASP A 13 -7.22 -5.27 9.65
CA ASP A 13 -7.99 -5.65 8.46
C ASP A 13 -8.34 -7.15 8.48
N LEU A 14 -7.42 -8.02 8.96
CA LEU A 14 -7.72 -9.45 9.10
C LEU A 14 -8.88 -9.73 10.07
N ARG A 15 -9.05 -8.90 11.12
CA ARG A 15 -10.16 -9.04 12.07
C ARG A 15 -11.53 -8.81 11.44
N VAL A 16 -11.59 -8.05 10.35
CA VAL A 16 -12.84 -7.84 9.60
C VAL A 16 -13.29 -9.15 8.93
N TYR A 17 -12.32 -9.98 8.49
CA TYR A 17 -12.60 -11.28 7.87
C TYR A 17 -12.75 -12.40 8.89
N GLU A 18 -11.94 -12.38 9.95
CA GLU A 18 -11.95 -13.41 11.02
C GLU A 18 -11.74 -12.73 12.39
N SER A 19 -12.83 -12.52 13.10
CA SER A 19 -12.81 -11.79 14.39
C SER A 19 -11.98 -12.48 15.48
N ALA A 20 -11.83 -13.81 15.41
CA ALA A 20 -11.08 -14.60 16.37
C ALA A 20 -9.57 -14.68 16.09
N ILE A 21 -9.09 -14.09 14.98
CA ILE A 21 -7.71 -14.30 14.48
C ILE A 21 -6.62 -13.95 15.49
N LEU A 22 -6.78 -12.87 16.27
CA LEU A 22 -5.82 -12.50 17.30
C LEU A 22 -5.72 -13.55 18.42
N GLY A 23 -6.87 -14.14 18.79
CA GLY A 23 -6.92 -15.22 19.78
C GLY A 23 -6.21 -16.47 19.28
N VAL A 24 -6.45 -16.85 18.02
CA VAL A 24 -5.78 -17.99 17.38
C VAL A 24 -4.27 -17.75 17.32
N ALA A 25 -3.85 -16.59 16.79
CA ALA A 25 -2.44 -16.24 16.67
C ALA A 25 -1.71 -16.28 18.02
N ASN A 26 -2.33 -15.74 19.07
CA ASN A 26 -1.76 -15.72 20.42
C ASN A 26 -1.65 -17.12 21.02
N VAL A 27 -2.68 -17.96 20.88
CA VAL A 27 -2.69 -19.35 21.42
C VAL A 27 -1.66 -20.23 20.70
N GLU A 28 -1.56 -20.09 19.38
CA GLU A 28 -0.66 -20.90 18.54
C GLU A 28 0.73 -20.27 18.36
N MET A 29 1.01 -19.15 19.02
CA MET A 29 2.28 -18.40 18.94
C MET A 29 2.65 -18.03 17.49
N ILE A 30 1.67 -17.64 16.68
CA ILE A 30 1.84 -17.25 15.28
C ILE A 30 2.01 -15.74 15.18
N ASP A 31 3.10 -15.28 14.59
CA ASP A 31 3.30 -13.86 14.27
C ASP A 31 2.54 -13.49 13.00
N LEU A 32 1.46 -12.72 13.15
CA LEU A 32 0.62 -12.26 12.05
C LEU A 32 1.37 -11.31 11.11
N GLY A 33 2.31 -10.51 11.61
CA GLY A 33 3.11 -9.62 10.78
C GLY A 33 3.97 -10.39 9.78
N VAL A 34 4.63 -11.47 10.26
CA VAL A 34 5.41 -12.38 9.41
C VAL A 34 4.52 -13.07 8.39
N LYS A 35 3.29 -13.48 8.75
CA LYS A 35 2.36 -14.14 7.81
C LYS A 35 1.80 -13.18 6.76
N LEU A 36 1.54 -11.93 7.13
CA LEU A 36 1.16 -10.88 6.19
C LEU A 36 2.29 -10.62 5.17
N ALA A 37 3.53 -10.52 5.62
CA ALA A 37 4.68 -10.34 4.74
C ALA A 37 4.86 -11.54 3.79
N LEU A 38 4.79 -12.77 4.30
CA LEU A 38 4.90 -13.99 3.50
C LEU A 38 3.80 -14.05 2.42
N ALA A 39 2.54 -13.76 2.79
CA ALA A 39 1.45 -13.72 1.82
C ALA A 39 1.68 -12.66 0.74
N THR A 40 2.29 -11.52 1.09
CA THR A 40 2.65 -10.47 0.11
C THR A 40 3.70 -10.98 -0.88
N GLU A 41 4.72 -11.69 -0.40
CA GLU A 41 5.79 -12.27 -1.24
C GLU A 41 5.22 -13.33 -2.19
N GLU A 42 4.43 -14.29 -1.69
CA GLU A 42 3.82 -15.34 -2.51
C GLU A 42 2.87 -14.74 -3.58
N ILE A 43 2.09 -13.71 -3.23
CA ILE A 43 1.23 -12.99 -4.19
C ILE A 43 2.06 -12.24 -5.22
N ALA A 44 3.18 -11.63 -4.83
CA ALA A 44 4.06 -10.92 -5.75
C ALA A 44 4.69 -11.88 -6.78
N GLU A 45 5.05 -13.10 -6.38
CA GLU A 45 5.52 -14.15 -7.30
C GLU A 45 4.42 -14.58 -8.28
N ASP A 46 3.21 -14.88 -7.82
CA ASP A 46 2.06 -15.23 -8.65
C ASP A 46 1.71 -14.12 -9.67
N VAL A 47 1.77 -12.87 -9.23
CA VAL A 47 1.53 -11.70 -10.09
C VAL A 47 2.64 -11.54 -11.11
N LEU A 48 3.90 -11.75 -10.74
CA LEU A 48 5.03 -11.70 -11.66
C LEU A 48 4.91 -12.76 -12.75
N ASP A 49 4.58 -14.00 -12.39
CA ASP A 49 4.37 -15.10 -13.35
C ASP A 49 3.23 -14.75 -14.30
N PHE A 50 2.10 -14.26 -13.77
CA PHE A 50 0.99 -13.80 -14.59
C PHE A 50 1.39 -12.70 -15.58
N LEU A 51 2.17 -11.71 -15.14
CA LEU A 51 2.63 -10.62 -16.01
C LEU A 51 3.59 -11.13 -17.09
N LEU A 52 4.49 -12.07 -16.78
CA LEU A 52 5.42 -12.66 -17.72
C LEU A 52 4.69 -13.49 -18.79
N ASP A 53 3.71 -14.29 -18.40
CA ASP A 53 2.90 -15.09 -19.34
C ASP A 53 2.13 -14.19 -20.31
N HIS A 54 1.59 -13.05 -19.82
CA HIS A 54 0.81 -12.13 -20.64
C HIS A 54 1.68 -11.16 -21.44
N ALA A 55 2.92 -10.93 -21.03
CA ALA A 55 3.91 -10.16 -21.80
C ALA A 55 4.21 -10.78 -23.16
N GLY A 56 4.29 -12.13 -23.20
CA GLY A 56 4.50 -12.88 -24.45
C GLY A 56 3.26 -12.99 -25.34
N SER A 57 2.07 -12.92 -24.74
CA SER A 57 0.79 -13.22 -25.41
C SER A 57 0.11 -11.98 -26.01
N ASN A 58 0.40 -10.79 -25.54
CA ASN A 58 -0.26 -9.56 -25.99
C ASN A 58 0.72 -8.41 -26.24
N PRO A 59 1.44 -8.43 -27.38
CA PRO A 59 2.37 -7.35 -27.74
C PRO A 59 1.73 -5.96 -27.79
N GLN A 60 0.40 -5.88 -27.99
CA GLN A 60 -0.33 -4.60 -28.09
C GLN A 60 -0.61 -3.97 -26.73
N ALA A 61 -0.81 -4.74 -25.66
CA ALA A 61 -0.91 -4.21 -24.31
C ALA A 61 0.42 -3.56 -23.90
N PHE A 62 1.53 -4.20 -24.27
CA PHE A 62 2.88 -3.67 -24.05
C PHE A 62 3.24 -2.51 -24.99
N SER A 63 2.72 -2.47 -26.22
CA SER A 63 2.99 -1.37 -27.16
C SER A 63 2.31 -0.05 -26.71
N ARG A 64 1.21 -0.12 -26.00
CA ARG A 64 0.57 1.07 -25.41
C ARG A 64 1.40 1.70 -24.28
N PHE A 65 2.16 0.89 -23.53
CA PHE A 65 3.18 1.39 -22.61
C PHE A 65 4.36 2.06 -23.31
N GLN A 66 4.58 1.76 -24.59
CA GLN A 66 5.66 2.34 -25.39
C GLN A 66 5.29 3.65 -26.11
N LEU A 67 4.00 3.99 -26.17
CA LEU A 67 3.49 5.11 -26.98
C LEU A 67 3.71 6.51 -26.38
N GLY A 68 4.38 6.65 -25.25
CA GLY A 68 4.63 7.95 -24.62
C GLY A 68 6.06 8.18 -24.14
N THR A 69 6.96 7.20 -24.28
CA THR A 69 8.35 7.32 -23.81
C THR A 69 9.32 7.33 -24.98
N PRO A 70 10.40 8.15 -24.94
CA PRO A 70 11.49 8.09 -25.93
C PRO A 70 12.01 6.64 -26.07
N ALA A 71 12.34 6.25 -27.28
CA ALA A 71 12.69 4.87 -27.69
C ALA A 71 13.81 4.18 -26.89
N ASP A 72 14.50 4.90 -26.01
CA ASP A 72 15.64 4.40 -25.22
C ASP A 72 15.30 3.83 -23.84
N THR A 73 14.08 4.00 -23.35
CA THR A 73 13.66 3.47 -22.05
C THR A 73 12.54 2.44 -22.21
N ARG A 74 12.84 1.28 -22.74
CA ARG A 74 11.98 0.09 -22.66
C ARG A 74 11.92 -0.39 -21.21
N ARG A 75 11.16 0.31 -20.37
CA ARG A 75 10.92 -0.12 -19.01
C ARG A 75 10.11 -1.41 -19.06
N ARG A 76 10.67 -2.47 -18.48
CA ARG A 76 9.95 -3.73 -18.29
C ARG A 76 8.91 -3.52 -17.19
N ILE A 77 7.69 -3.97 -17.44
CA ILE A 77 6.65 -4.04 -16.40
C ILE A 77 7.09 -5.09 -15.39
N GLY A 78 6.96 -4.75 -14.12
CA GLY A 78 7.30 -5.61 -13.01
C GLY A 78 6.36 -5.41 -11.83
N VAL A 79 6.62 -6.12 -10.75
CA VAL A 79 5.85 -6.03 -9.49
C VAL A 79 5.80 -4.60 -8.92
N SER A 80 6.85 -3.81 -9.16
CA SER A 80 6.92 -2.39 -8.75
C SER A 80 5.91 -1.47 -9.44
N ASP A 81 5.27 -1.93 -10.52
CA ASP A 81 4.25 -1.17 -11.24
C ASP A 81 2.83 -1.56 -10.81
N VAL A 82 2.72 -2.62 -10.02
CA VAL A 82 1.43 -3.19 -9.61
C VAL A 82 0.81 -2.34 -8.51
N VAL A 83 -0.41 -1.91 -8.76
CA VAL A 83 -1.24 -1.18 -7.79
C VAL A 83 -2.14 -2.15 -7.06
N VAL A 84 -2.14 -2.08 -5.74
CA VAL A 84 -3.02 -2.87 -4.88
C VAL A 84 -4.47 -2.43 -5.07
N THR A 85 -5.29 -3.32 -5.62
CA THR A 85 -6.74 -3.13 -5.79
C THR A 85 -7.52 -3.76 -4.63
N SER A 86 -8.82 -3.48 -4.54
CA SER A 86 -9.69 -4.12 -3.54
C SER A 86 -9.76 -5.64 -3.68
N GLN A 87 -9.69 -6.15 -4.91
CA GLN A 87 -9.62 -7.58 -5.20
C GLN A 87 -8.33 -8.19 -4.66
N MET A 88 -7.21 -7.52 -4.87
CA MET A 88 -5.91 -7.95 -4.37
C MET A 88 -5.84 -7.90 -2.84
N LYS A 89 -6.41 -6.86 -2.19
CA LYS A 89 -6.56 -6.81 -0.73
C LYS A 89 -7.35 -8.02 -0.20
N ARG A 90 -8.45 -8.37 -0.86
CA ARG A 90 -9.25 -9.54 -0.49
C ARG A 90 -8.48 -10.85 -0.65
N TRP A 91 -7.75 -11.00 -1.75
CA TRP A 91 -6.89 -12.17 -1.96
C TRP A 91 -5.82 -12.27 -0.88
N HIS A 92 -5.11 -11.17 -0.61
CA HIS A 92 -4.09 -11.11 0.42
C HIS A 92 -4.64 -11.47 1.82
N ALA A 93 -5.81 -10.95 2.20
CA ALA A 93 -6.45 -11.30 3.47
C ALA A 93 -6.78 -12.80 3.56
N ALA A 94 -7.42 -13.35 2.53
CA ALA A 94 -7.79 -14.77 2.49
C ALA A 94 -6.57 -15.68 2.50
N HIS A 95 -5.52 -15.32 1.75
CA HIS A 95 -4.28 -16.09 1.68
C HIS A 95 -3.49 -16.02 3.00
N THR A 96 -3.42 -14.86 3.63
CA THR A 96 -2.82 -14.73 4.98
C THR A 96 -3.54 -15.63 5.98
N LEU A 97 -4.88 -15.64 5.98
CA LEU A 97 -5.66 -16.49 6.88
C LEU A 97 -5.48 -17.99 6.57
N GLU A 98 -5.37 -18.36 5.30
CA GLU A 98 -5.00 -19.72 4.89
C GLU A 98 -3.67 -20.14 5.52
N ILE A 99 -2.61 -19.31 5.40
CA ILE A 99 -1.29 -19.59 5.96
C ILE A 99 -1.36 -19.73 7.48
N VAL A 100 -2.06 -18.82 8.18
CA VAL A 100 -2.22 -18.85 9.62
C VAL A 100 -2.92 -20.13 10.08
N TYR A 101 -4.05 -20.50 9.45
CA TYR A 101 -4.79 -21.71 9.85
C TYR A 101 -4.08 -23.00 9.45
N ARG A 102 -3.29 -22.99 8.38
CA ARG A 102 -2.39 -24.12 8.04
C ARG A 102 -1.34 -24.34 9.13
N ASP A 103 -0.73 -23.28 9.63
CA ASP A 103 0.26 -23.38 10.70
C ASP A 103 -0.38 -23.81 12.01
N ALA A 104 -1.54 -23.25 12.37
CA ALA A 104 -2.28 -23.63 13.57
C ALA A 104 -2.70 -25.11 13.54
N PHE A 105 -3.13 -25.63 12.38
CA PHE A 105 -3.43 -27.05 12.19
C PHE A 105 -2.18 -27.91 12.35
N ASN A 106 -1.07 -27.54 11.69
CA ASN A 106 0.17 -28.30 11.75
C ASN A 106 0.80 -28.33 13.15
N ASN A 107 0.68 -27.24 13.93
CA ASN A 107 1.24 -27.17 15.27
C ASN A 107 0.60 -28.15 16.26
N GLN A 108 -0.70 -28.39 16.12
CA GLN A 108 -1.43 -29.21 17.10
C GLN A 108 -1.95 -30.52 16.54
N LEU A 109 -1.90 -30.75 15.22
CA LEU A 109 -2.54 -31.87 14.52
C LEU A 109 -4.00 -32.06 14.96
N ASN A 110 -4.68 -30.95 15.22
CA ASN A 110 -6.04 -30.92 15.76
C ASN A 110 -7.00 -30.49 14.64
N ASP A 111 -8.01 -31.30 14.38
CA ASP A 111 -9.05 -31.09 13.38
C ASP A 111 -9.81 -29.75 13.54
N ARG A 112 -9.65 -29.11 14.71
CA ARG A 112 -10.27 -27.81 15.01
C ARG A 112 -9.97 -26.74 13.96
N TYR A 113 -8.75 -26.72 13.43
CA TYR A 113 -8.32 -25.70 12.46
C TYR A 113 -8.37 -26.18 11.02
N GLU A 114 -8.54 -27.49 10.77
CA GLU A 114 -8.58 -28.07 9.44
C GLU A 114 -9.70 -27.45 8.59
N ALA A 115 -10.90 -27.41 9.14
CA ALA A 115 -12.06 -26.85 8.42
C ALA A 115 -11.83 -25.39 8.01
N LYS A 116 -11.24 -24.57 8.90
CA LYS A 116 -10.91 -23.18 8.61
C LYS A 116 -9.78 -23.04 7.58
N PHE A 117 -8.77 -23.88 7.67
CA PHE A 117 -7.71 -23.93 6.66
C PHE A 117 -8.27 -24.23 5.27
N LEU A 118 -9.13 -25.25 5.17
CA LEU A 118 -9.76 -25.61 3.89
C LEU A 118 -10.68 -24.50 3.36
N GLU A 119 -11.45 -23.85 4.23
CA GLU A 119 -12.30 -22.70 3.89
C GLU A 119 -11.46 -21.55 3.30
N TYR A 120 -10.42 -21.11 4.02
CA TYR A 120 -9.60 -19.99 3.57
C TYR A 120 -8.75 -20.30 2.34
N ARG A 121 -8.30 -21.55 2.17
CA ARG A 121 -7.64 -22.01 0.94
C ARG A 121 -8.56 -21.86 -0.28
N GLU A 122 -9.83 -22.23 -0.15
CA GLU A 122 -10.81 -22.07 -1.23
C GLU A 122 -11.13 -20.59 -1.50
N LEU A 123 -11.26 -19.77 -0.44
CA LEU A 123 -11.46 -18.33 -0.57
C LEU A 123 -10.24 -17.63 -1.21
N ALA A 124 -9.02 -18.01 -0.84
CA ALA A 124 -7.79 -17.48 -1.43
C ALA A 124 -7.69 -17.83 -2.93
N ARG A 125 -7.98 -19.09 -3.29
CA ARG A 125 -8.01 -19.54 -4.68
C ARG A 125 -9.03 -18.74 -5.50
N ASN A 126 -10.25 -18.62 -5.01
CA ASN A 126 -11.29 -17.87 -5.71
C ASN A 126 -10.95 -16.38 -5.84
N ALA A 127 -10.38 -15.78 -4.81
CA ALA A 127 -9.94 -14.38 -4.85
C ALA A 127 -8.79 -14.16 -5.83
N ARG A 128 -7.83 -15.10 -5.91
CA ARG A 128 -6.75 -15.11 -6.91
C ARG A 128 -7.32 -15.17 -8.33
N GLU A 129 -8.21 -16.13 -8.61
CA GLU A 129 -8.84 -16.28 -9.92
C GLU A 129 -9.61 -15.02 -10.32
N HIS A 130 -10.36 -14.42 -9.39
CA HIS A 130 -11.06 -13.16 -9.62
C HIS A 130 -10.08 -12.00 -9.92
N THR A 131 -8.97 -11.91 -9.19
CA THR A 131 -7.96 -10.87 -9.41
C THR A 131 -7.38 -10.94 -10.82
N PHE A 132 -7.02 -12.12 -11.29
CA PHE A 132 -6.50 -12.30 -12.65
C PHE A 132 -7.57 -12.18 -13.73
N HIS A 133 -8.83 -12.55 -13.43
CA HIS A 133 -9.95 -12.38 -14.36
C HIS A 133 -10.29 -10.89 -14.58
N PHE A 134 -10.44 -10.11 -13.51
CA PHE A 134 -10.73 -8.68 -13.61
C PHE A 134 -9.52 -7.86 -14.07
N GLY A 135 -8.35 -8.36 -13.82
CA GLY A 135 -7.07 -7.81 -14.24
C GLY A 135 -6.24 -7.23 -13.09
N VAL A 136 -4.94 -7.39 -13.25
CA VAL A 136 -3.94 -6.77 -12.39
C VAL A 136 -3.81 -5.30 -12.77
N GLY A 137 -4.02 -4.41 -11.81
CA GLY A 137 -3.92 -2.96 -12.01
C GLY A 137 -2.46 -2.51 -12.03
N LEU A 138 -2.10 -1.67 -12.99
CA LEU A 138 -0.73 -1.15 -13.14
C LEU A 138 -0.71 0.37 -13.18
N ALA A 139 0.33 0.95 -12.59
CA ALA A 139 0.67 2.36 -12.71
C ALA A 139 1.70 2.55 -13.84
N LEU A 140 1.42 3.49 -14.75
CA LEU A 140 2.36 3.87 -15.82
C LEU A 140 3.61 4.55 -15.25
N ILE A 141 3.40 5.37 -14.25
CA ILE A 141 4.45 6.09 -13.51
C ILE A 141 4.22 5.79 -12.03
N PRO A 142 4.78 4.68 -11.49
CA PRO A 142 4.60 4.30 -10.10
C PRO A 142 5.30 5.28 -9.18
N ILE A 143 4.59 5.68 -8.15
CA ILE A 143 5.08 6.54 -7.08
C ILE A 143 5.05 5.69 -5.81
N PRO A 144 6.21 5.28 -5.27
CA PRO A 144 6.27 4.43 -4.08
C PRO A 144 5.74 5.16 -2.86
N GLN A 145 5.47 4.40 -1.80
CA GLN A 145 5.13 4.92 -0.50
C GLN A 145 6.20 5.91 -0.04
N ALA A 146 5.76 7.01 0.56
CA ALA A 146 6.69 7.98 1.15
C ALA A 146 7.36 7.39 2.41
N PRO A 147 8.65 7.67 2.65
CA PRO A 147 9.28 7.37 3.93
C PRO A 147 8.68 8.25 5.03
N GLN A 148 8.95 7.91 6.28
CA GLN A 148 8.54 8.75 7.40
C GLN A 148 9.15 10.15 7.29
N PRO A 149 8.35 11.21 7.51
CA PRO A 149 8.85 12.57 7.45
C PRO A 149 9.84 12.86 8.58
N VAL A 150 10.84 13.67 8.27
CA VAL A 150 11.80 14.19 9.24
C VAL A 150 11.27 15.51 9.81
N PHE A 151 11.29 15.63 11.14
CA PHE A 151 10.82 16.82 11.83
C PHE A 151 11.98 17.68 12.34
N SER A 152 11.77 18.98 12.30
CA SER A 152 12.56 19.98 12.98
C SER A 152 11.65 21.09 13.51
N ALA A 153 12.22 22.07 14.20
CA ALA A 153 11.47 23.19 14.76
C ALA A 153 12.10 24.53 14.35
N VAL A 154 11.25 25.53 14.13
CA VAL A 154 11.65 26.92 14.00
C VAL A 154 10.97 27.75 15.08
N PRO A 155 11.50 28.91 15.49
CA PRO A 155 10.86 29.81 16.46
C PRO A 155 9.43 30.16 16.04
N GLY A 156 8.49 30.12 16.99
CA GLY A 156 7.08 30.39 16.78
C GLY A 156 6.35 30.73 18.07
N SER A 157 5.02 30.61 18.09
CA SER A 157 4.17 30.96 19.23
C SER A 157 3.23 29.85 19.66
N ILE A 158 3.48 28.61 19.26
CA ILE A 158 2.61 27.47 19.60
C ILE A 158 2.95 26.95 21.01
N PRO A 159 1.96 26.59 21.84
CA PRO A 159 2.22 25.87 23.08
C PRO A 159 2.81 24.49 22.75
N GLN A 160 3.46 23.86 23.74
CA GLN A 160 3.92 22.49 23.58
C GLN A 160 2.77 21.60 23.11
N THR A 161 2.97 20.90 21.98
CA THR A 161 1.90 20.14 21.31
C THR A 161 2.47 18.92 20.64
N THR A 162 1.82 17.77 20.81
CA THR A 162 2.14 16.55 20.07
C THR A 162 1.39 16.56 18.75
N TYR A 163 2.11 16.39 17.65
CA TYR A 163 1.56 16.23 16.30
C TYR A 163 1.74 14.82 15.80
N TYR A 164 0.70 14.32 15.15
CA TYR A 164 0.74 13.12 14.33
C TYR A 164 0.87 13.53 12.87
N ALA A 165 1.69 12.84 12.10
CA ALA A 165 1.94 13.21 10.72
C ALA A 165 2.09 12.01 9.80
N ARG A 166 1.66 12.23 8.56
CA ARG A 166 2.01 11.44 7.39
C ARG A 166 2.39 12.36 6.25
N ALA A 167 3.24 11.88 5.35
CA ALA A 167 3.53 12.58 4.11
C ALA A 167 3.30 11.64 2.93
N ALA A 168 3.04 12.18 1.74
CA ALA A 168 2.85 11.39 0.54
C ALA A 168 3.52 12.07 -0.65
N TRP A 169 4.30 11.32 -1.42
CA TRP A 169 4.89 11.82 -2.66
C TRP A 169 3.82 12.17 -3.68
N VAL A 170 4.04 13.25 -4.40
CA VAL A 170 3.15 13.72 -5.48
C VAL A 170 3.96 13.80 -6.77
N GLY A 171 3.46 13.14 -7.79
CA GLY A 171 3.96 13.26 -9.17
C GLY A 171 3.08 14.17 -10.02
N ALA A 172 3.30 14.14 -11.33
CA ALA A 172 2.58 15.01 -12.27
C ALA A 172 1.06 14.76 -12.32
N SER A 173 0.61 13.50 -12.14
CA SER A 173 -0.79 13.10 -12.29
C SER A 173 -1.34 12.28 -11.13
N ALA A 174 -0.50 11.87 -10.20
CA ALA A 174 -0.90 10.96 -9.14
C ALA A 174 -0.17 11.24 -7.82
N GLN A 175 -0.69 10.67 -6.74
CA GLN A 175 -0.09 10.69 -5.41
C GLN A 175 0.19 9.26 -4.97
N GLY A 176 1.40 9.01 -4.47
CA GLY A 176 1.79 7.72 -3.87
C GLY A 176 1.08 7.45 -2.53
N ALA A 177 1.32 6.28 -1.98
CA ALA A 177 0.83 5.94 -0.65
C ALA A 177 1.44 6.85 0.42
N PRO A 178 0.68 7.24 1.45
CA PRO A 178 1.22 8.04 2.55
C PRO A 178 2.21 7.21 3.37
N SER A 179 3.16 7.90 3.99
CA SER A 179 4.13 7.30 4.91
C SER A 179 3.43 6.60 6.09
N GLU A 180 4.17 5.78 6.79
CA GLU A 180 3.78 5.35 8.13
C GLU A 180 3.56 6.56 9.04
N LEU A 181 2.73 6.35 10.09
CA LEU A 181 2.43 7.38 11.06
C LEU A 181 3.69 7.78 11.85
N SER A 182 3.99 9.07 11.87
CA SER A 182 5.05 9.64 12.69
C SER A 182 4.45 10.53 13.77
N THR A 183 5.11 10.58 14.93
CA THR A 183 4.74 11.44 16.04
C THR A 183 5.86 12.45 16.31
N TYR A 184 5.50 13.69 16.55
CA TYR A 184 6.43 14.75 16.85
C TYR A 184 5.94 15.63 18.01
N ASP A 185 6.75 15.73 19.06
CA ASP A 185 6.50 16.59 20.21
C ASP A 185 7.14 17.96 19.96
N ALA A 186 6.36 18.91 19.50
CA ALA A 186 6.81 20.28 19.25
C ALA A 186 7.01 21.03 20.58
N PRO A 187 8.22 21.60 20.83
CA PRO A 187 8.48 22.40 22.02
C PRO A 187 7.61 23.65 22.06
N ALA A 188 7.32 24.18 23.28
CA ALA A 188 6.64 25.45 23.43
C ALA A 188 7.43 26.57 22.75
N GLY A 189 6.73 27.47 22.07
CA GLY A 189 7.33 28.58 21.35
C GLY A 189 7.97 28.18 20.02
N SER A 190 7.61 27.05 19.44
CA SER A 190 8.14 26.58 18.15
C SER A 190 7.03 26.24 17.17
N LEU A 191 7.37 26.21 15.87
CA LEU A 191 6.55 25.70 14.78
C LEU A 191 7.17 24.44 14.21
N PRO A 192 6.42 23.36 13.99
CA PRO A 192 6.94 22.16 13.35
C PRO A 192 7.29 22.41 11.89
N VAL A 193 8.42 21.89 11.50
CA VAL A 193 8.90 21.85 10.12
C VAL A 193 9.00 20.41 9.69
N VAL A 194 8.44 20.09 8.53
CA VAL A 194 8.41 18.74 7.94
C VAL A 194 9.27 18.72 6.69
N GLN A 195 10.17 17.77 6.60
CA GLN A 195 11.04 17.54 5.45
C GLN A 195 10.91 16.09 4.97
N MET A 196 11.10 15.89 3.68
CA MET A 196 11.16 14.58 3.06
C MET A 196 12.53 14.35 2.45
N THR A 197 13.06 13.15 2.64
CA THR A 197 14.34 12.69 2.07
C THR A 197 14.10 11.71 0.93
N ASP A 198 15.10 11.54 0.07
CA ASP A 198 15.14 10.52 -0.98
C ASP A 198 13.91 10.51 -1.91
N PRO A 199 13.60 11.64 -2.58
CA PRO A 199 12.48 11.72 -3.48
C PRO A 199 12.66 10.74 -4.66
N PRO A 200 11.66 9.91 -4.97
CA PRO A 200 11.71 9.07 -6.17
C PRO A 200 11.71 9.94 -7.43
N ALA A 201 12.29 9.43 -8.51
CA ALA A 201 12.42 10.20 -9.77
C ALA A 201 11.08 10.69 -10.34
N ALA A 202 9.97 10.02 -10.03
CA ALA A 202 8.63 10.40 -10.46
C ALA A 202 8.00 11.51 -9.60
N ALA A 203 8.56 11.82 -8.42
CA ALA A 203 8.00 12.81 -7.53
C ALA A 203 8.44 14.23 -7.91
N THR A 204 7.48 15.14 -7.96
CA THR A 204 7.69 16.59 -8.14
C THR A 204 7.58 17.36 -6.83
N GLY A 205 6.96 16.74 -5.82
CA GLY A 205 6.73 17.31 -4.50
C GLY A 205 6.12 16.30 -3.54
N PHE A 206 5.67 16.79 -2.40
CA PHE A 206 4.98 15.98 -1.39
C PHE A 206 3.85 16.75 -0.72
N ASN A 207 2.85 16.01 -0.25
CA ASN A 207 1.76 16.52 0.58
C ASN A 207 2.04 16.17 2.05
N VAL A 208 1.67 17.09 2.95
CA VAL A 208 1.83 16.94 4.40
C VAL A 208 0.45 16.85 5.05
N TYR A 209 0.24 15.81 5.83
CA TYR A 209 -0.96 15.57 6.63
C TYR A 209 -0.59 15.64 8.10
N LEU A 210 -1.20 16.56 8.85
CA LEU A 210 -1.00 16.70 10.30
C LEU A 210 -2.32 16.55 11.03
N GLY A 211 -2.24 16.06 12.26
CA GLY A 211 -3.37 15.93 13.19
C GLY A 211 -2.91 16.02 14.63
N LEU A 212 -3.83 16.25 15.55
CA LEU A 212 -3.61 16.16 16.99
C LEU A 212 -3.92 14.76 17.54
N THR A 213 -4.49 13.91 16.70
CA THR A 213 -4.77 12.50 16.98
C THR A 213 -4.36 11.67 15.78
N PRO A 214 -4.05 10.36 15.95
CA PRO A 214 -3.68 9.47 14.85
C PRO A 214 -4.71 9.42 13.71
N ASP A 215 -6.00 9.48 14.05
CA ASP A 215 -7.13 9.39 13.12
C ASP A 215 -7.56 10.75 12.57
N GLY A 216 -7.09 11.85 13.18
CA GLY A 216 -7.46 13.22 12.84
C GLY A 216 -6.55 13.90 11.83
N LEU A 217 -5.88 13.14 10.97
CA LEU A 217 -4.94 13.68 9.98
C LEU A 217 -5.67 14.43 8.86
N ALA A 218 -5.26 15.65 8.59
CA ALA A 218 -5.77 16.48 7.51
C ALA A 218 -4.63 17.11 6.70
N LEU A 219 -4.85 17.26 5.40
CA LEU A 219 -3.89 17.90 4.49
C LEU A 219 -3.65 19.35 4.92
N GLN A 220 -2.39 19.70 5.18
CA GLN A 220 -1.99 21.05 5.60
C GLN A 220 -1.28 21.83 4.49
N SER A 221 -0.68 21.15 3.52
CA SER A 221 -0.07 21.82 2.36
C SER A 221 -1.16 22.21 1.35
N THR A 222 -1.34 23.50 1.10
CA THR A 222 -2.31 24.01 0.10
C THR A 222 -1.96 23.58 -1.32
N THR A 223 -0.67 23.49 -1.60
CA THR A 223 -0.10 22.93 -2.84
C THR A 223 0.99 21.94 -2.43
N PRO A 224 1.32 20.95 -3.28
CA PRO A 224 2.44 20.05 -2.99
C PRO A 224 3.72 20.84 -2.74
N VAL A 225 4.41 20.51 -1.68
CA VAL A 225 5.72 21.11 -1.34
C VAL A 225 6.74 20.55 -2.33
N PRO A 226 7.49 21.38 -3.07
CA PRO A 226 8.48 20.89 -4.02
C PRO A 226 9.53 20.00 -3.37
N THR A 227 10.06 19.02 -4.10
CA THR A 227 11.15 18.18 -3.63
C THR A 227 12.36 19.03 -3.22
N GLY A 228 13.00 18.68 -2.09
CA GLY A 228 14.12 19.45 -1.54
C GLY A 228 13.75 20.69 -0.73
N GLN A 229 12.46 21.03 -0.65
CA GLN A 229 11.96 22.08 0.24
C GLN A 229 11.34 21.48 1.51
N SER A 230 11.07 22.33 2.51
CA SER A 230 10.40 21.95 3.75
C SER A 230 9.03 22.62 3.85
N PHE A 231 8.10 21.93 4.49
CA PHE A 231 6.83 22.50 4.91
C PHE A 231 6.98 23.05 6.34
N THR A 232 6.53 24.28 6.56
CA THR A 232 6.44 24.87 7.91
C THR A 232 4.99 25.15 8.23
N LEU A 233 4.49 24.71 9.39
CA LEU A 233 3.15 25.03 9.83
C LEU A 233 3.02 26.55 10.06
N ALA A 234 2.02 27.18 9.44
CA ALA A 234 1.91 28.64 9.41
C ALA A 234 1.41 29.26 10.74
N GLY A 235 0.87 28.46 11.66
CA GLY A 235 0.29 28.95 12.92
C GLY A 235 -0.22 27.86 13.84
N PRO A 236 -0.86 28.20 14.96
CA PRO A 236 -1.24 27.26 16.00
C PRO A 236 -2.40 26.32 15.62
N GLY A 237 -3.15 26.65 14.59
CA GLY A 237 -4.31 25.86 14.15
C GLY A 237 -3.99 24.98 12.97
N LEU A 238 -4.53 23.74 12.97
CA LEU A 238 -4.54 22.89 11.79
C LEU A 238 -5.70 23.28 10.89
N ALA A 239 -5.45 23.42 9.59
CA ALA A 239 -6.50 23.68 8.62
C ALA A 239 -7.34 22.41 8.40
N PRO A 240 -8.68 22.54 8.20
CA PRO A 240 -9.47 21.42 7.72
C PRO A 240 -9.01 21.05 6.30
N GLY A 241 -8.91 19.74 6.03
CA GLY A 241 -8.45 19.25 4.75
C GLY A 241 -8.86 17.80 4.52
N ARG A 242 -8.56 17.29 3.33
CA ARG A 242 -8.78 15.88 3.04
C ARG A 242 -7.87 15.00 3.90
N THR A 243 -8.34 13.82 4.24
CA THR A 243 -7.55 12.78 4.90
C THR A 243 -6.51 12.18 3.93
N PRO A 244 -5.43 11.53 4.43
CA PRO A 244 -4.55 10.73 3.60
C PRO A 244 -5.35 9.68 2.82
N GLY A 245 -5.03 9.51 1.53
CA GLY A 245 -5.64 8.47 0.70
C GLY A 245 -4.81 7.17 0.73
N ASP A 246 -5.28 6.17 -0.01
CA ASP A 246 -4.62 4.85 -0.10
C ASP A 246 -3.46 4.82 -1.11
N GLY A 247 -3.14 5.95 -1.74
CA GLY A 247 -2.10 6.06 -2.76
C GLY A 247 -2.65 6.04 -4.19
N GLN A 248 -1.81 5.65 -5.13
CA GLN A 248 -2.08 5.71 -6.56
C GLN A 248 -3.16 4.71 -6.98
N THR A 249 -4.04 5.14 -7.89
CA THR A 249 -5.00 4.26 -8.58
C THR A 249 -4.37 3.66 -9.84
N PRO A 250 -4.83 2.49 -10.32
CA PRO A 250 -4.33 1.93 -11.56
C PRO A 250 -4.64 2.82 -12.77
N ASP A 251 -3.67 2.97 -13.67
CA ASP A 251 -3.86 3.63 -14.97
C ASP A 251 -4.40 2.65 -16.01
N ILE A 252 -4.01 1.38 -15.91
CA ILE A 252 -4.45 0.30 -16.80
C ILE A 252 -4.61 -1.01 -16.04
N TYR A 253 -5.31 -1.96 -16.68
CA TYR A 253 -5.47 -3.33 -16.18
C TYR A 253 -5.01 -4.35 -17.22
N ILE A 254 -4.28 -5.38 -16.79
CA ILE A 254 -3.96 -6.56 -17.60
C ILE A 254 -4.80 -7.71 -17.06
N SER A 255 -5.72 -8.21 -17.88
CA SER A 255 -6.58 -9.33 -17.55
C SER A 255 -6.18 -10.58 -18.33
N GLY A 256 -6.20 -11.74 -17.66
CA GLY A 256 -6.13 -13.04 -18.30
C GLY A 256 -7.47 -13.31 -18.96
N GLY A 257 -7.62 -12.97 -20.24
CA GLY A 257 -8.89 -13.13 -20.96
C GLY A 257 -9.41 -14.55 -20.83
N TRP A 258 -10.67 -14.71 -20.40
CA TRP A 258 -11.39 -15.96 -20.57
C TRP A 258 -11.58 -16.19 -22.07
N MET A 259 -10.78 -17.06 -22.67
CA MET A 259 -11.20 -17.68 -23.92
C MET A 259 -12.37 -18.60 -23.59
N LEU A 260 -13.59 -18.09 -23.80
CA LEU A 260 -14.75 -18.95 -23.97
C LEU A 260 -14.43 -19.88 -25.12
N ARG A 261 -13.90 -21.09 -24.82
CA ARG A 261 -13.94 -22.19 -25.77
C ARG A 261 -15.40 -22.49 -25.99
N ARG A 262 -15.99 -21.96 -27.08
CA ARG A 262 -17.22 -22.52 -27.65
C ARG A 262 -16.88 -23.93 -28.06
N GLY A 263 -17.40 -24.90 -27.33
CA GLY A 263 -17.44 -26.29 -27.73
C GLY A 263 -18.31 -26.48 -29.00
#